data_4a02c92f44f0a99748fd07dde5fc6797
#
_entry.id   4a02c92f44f0a99748fd07dde5fc6797
#
_cell.length_a   1.000
_cell.length_b   1.000
_cell.length_c   1.000
_cell.angle_alpha   90.00
_cell.angle_beta   90.00
_cell.angle_gamma   90.00
#
_symmetry.space_group_name_H-M   'P 1'
#
loop_
_entity.id
_entity.type
_entity.pdbx_description
1 polymer ?
#
loop_
_entity_poly.entity_id
_entity_poly.type
_entity_poly.pdbx_seq_one_letter_code
_entity_poly.pdbx_strand_id
1 'polypeptide(L)'
;MAQRYRIETQQYNEAFSDLESNCNEITFVNKGQAVYLNGVKMDNGDAIMIGGNAGEFCTTKFACVPSTPGNIEVYVIKKIYS
;
A
#
# COMPACT_ATOMS: atom_id res chain seq x y z
N MET A 1 -22.55 -3.30 18.48
CA MET A 1 -21.19 -3.59 18.97
C MET A 1 -20.17 -2.99 18.01
N ALA A 2 -19.16 -2.30 18.53
CA ALA A 2 -18.16 -1.67 17.70
C ALA A 2 -17.22 -2.71 17.11
N GLN A 3 -16.90 -2.54 15.83
CA GLN A 3 -15.90 -3.37 15.15
C GLN A 3 -14.51 -2.95 15.61
N ARG A 4 -13.71 -3.91 16.01
CA ARG A 4 -12.32 -3.65 16.39
C ARG A 4 -11.41 -3.75 15.16
N TYR A 5 -10.37 -2.95 15.15
CA TYR A 5 -9.36 -3.02 14.11
C TYR A 5 -8.01 -2.57 14.66
N ARG A 6 -6.96 -2.92 13.93
CA ARG A 6 -5.63 -2.38 14.20
C ARG A 6 -5.06 -1.81 12.90
N ILE A 7 -4.16 -0.85 13.05
CA ILE A 7 -3.47 -0.22 11.94
C ILE A 7 -2.01 -0.67 11.96
N GLU A 8 -1.50 -1.12 10.81
CA GLU A 8 -0.10 -1.42 10.63
C GLU A 8 0.45 -0.48 9.56
N THR A 9 1.57 0.16 9.86
CA THR A 9 2.20 1.10 8.93
C THR A 9 3.64 0.68 8.67
N GLN A 10 4.10 0.92 7.44
CA GLN A 10 5.47 0.65 7.06
C GLN A 10 5.90 1.58 5.95
N GLN A 11 7.16 2.01 5.99
CA GLN A 11 7.77 2.83 4.94
C GLN A 11 8.71 1.96 4.13
N TYR A 12 8.65 2.12 2.82
CA TYR A 12 9.53 1.44 1.89
C TYR A 12 10.37 2.46 1.14
N ASN A 13 11.68 2.26 1.13
CA ASN A 13 12.63 3.12 0.44
C ASN A 13 13.25 2.43 -0.78
N GLU A 14 12.95 1.17 -0.97
CA GLU A 14 13.44 0.38 -2.10
C GLU A 14 12.26 -0.30 -2.79
N ALA A 15 12.43 -0.60 -4.07
CA ALA A 15 11.44 -1.33 -4.82
C ALA A 15 11.11 -2.65 -4.12
N PHE A 16 9.86 -3.06 -4.19
CA PHE A 16 9.43 -4.32 -3.62
C PHE A 16 8.56 -5.09 -4.61
N SER A 17 8.59 -6.41 -4.47
CA SER A 17 7.68 -7.32 -5.13
C SER A 17 7.13 -8.25 -4.06
N ASP A 18 5.99 -8.85 -4.31
CA ASP A 18 5.38 -9.82 -3.39
C ASP A 18 5.03 -9.25 -2.01
N LEU A 19 4.73 -7.95 -1.92
CA LEU A 19 4.20 -7.40 -0.69
C LEU A 19 2.81 -7.97 -0.45
N GLU A 20 2.66 -8.77 0.60
CA GLU A 20 1.38 -9.35 0.94
C GLU A 20 0.49 -8.33 1.65
N SER A 21 -0.72 -8.16 1.15
CA SER A 21 -1.68 -7.26 1.80
C SER A 21 -2.25 -7.88 3.08
N ASN A 22 -2.93 -9.00 2.97
CA ASN A 22 -3.52 -9.73 4.10
C ASN A 22 -4.21 -8.79 5.09
N CYS A 23 -5.12 -7.95 4.58
CA CYS A 23 -5.75 -6.90 5.37
C CYS A 23 -7.12 -6.56 4.79
N ASN A 24 -7.90 -5.81 5.54
CA ASN A 24 -9.21 -5.39 5.08
C ASN A 24 -9.15 -4.13 4.23
N GLU A 25 -8.17 -3.28 4.51
CA GLU A 25 -7.94 -2.07 3.73
C GLU A 25 -6.43 -1.81 3.66
N ILE A 26 -5.96 -1.44 2.48
CA ILE A 26 -4.56 -1.07 2.32
C ILE A 26 -4.49 0.25 1.55
N THR A 27 -3.66 1.17 2.05
CA THR A 27 -3.44 2.46 1.44
C THR A 27 -1.96 2.62 1.12
N PHE A 28 -1.67 3.03 -0.09
CA PHE A 28 -0.31 3.35 -0.53
C PHE A 28 -0.22 4.86 -0.73
N VAL A 29 0.77 5.50 -0.12
CA VAL A 29 1.00 6.94 -0.27
C VAL A 29 2.40 7.14 -0.79
N ASN A 30 2.54 7.81 -1.93
CA ASN A 30 3.84 8.07 -2.53
C ASN A 30 4.32 9.46 -2.14
N LYS A 31 5.46 9.52 -1.46
CA LYS A 31 6.10 10.77 -1.06
C LYS A 31 7.45 11.01 -1.76
N GLY A 32 7.84 10.09 -2.63
CA GLY A 32 9.10 10.18 -3.38
C GLY A 32 8.88 10.35 -4.87
N GLN A 33 9.80 9.84 -5.66
CA GLN A 33 9.67 9.88 -7.11
C GLN A 33 8.48 9.05 -7.59
N ALA A 34 8.07 9.27 -8.84
CA ALA A 34 6.99 8.50 -9.43
C ALA A 34 7.34 7.01 -9.43
N VAL A 35 6.34 6.18 -9.13
CA VAL A 35 6.47 4.73 -9.07
C VAL A 35 5.33 4.09 -9.85
N TYR A 36 5.48 2.79 -10.14
CA TYR A 36 4.40 1.96 -10.66
C TYR A 36 4.03 0.93 -9.61
N LEU A 37 2.79 0.99 -9.15
CA LEU A 37 2.24 0.03 -8.21
C LEU A 37 1.34 -0.93 -8.98
N ASN A 38 1.76 -2.18 -9.11
CA ASN A 38 1.08 -3.17 -9.95
C ASN A 38 0.73 -2.61 -11.34
N GLY A 39 1.66 -1.82 -11.90
CA GLY A 39 1.49 -1.22 -13.22
C GLY A 39 0.73 0.11 -13.24
N VAL A 40 0.24 0.57 -12.09
CA VAL A 40 -0.45 1.86 -11.99
C VAL A 40 0.53 2.93 -11.56
N LYS A 41 0.64 3.99 -12.34
CA LYS A 41 1.58 5.07 -12.04
C LYS A 41 1.07 5.92 -10.88
N MET A 42 1.93 6.17 -9.92
CA MET A 42 1.69 7.07 -8.80
C MET A 42 2.75 8.15 -8.80
N ASP A 43 2.34 9.39 -8.96
CA ASP A 43 3.23 10.53 -8.87
C ASP A 43 3.43 10.93 -7.41
N ASN A 44 4.39 11.82 -7.16
CA ASN A 44 4.61 12.34 -5.81
C ASN A 44 3.33 12.95 -5.26
N GLY A 45 2.95 12.51 -4.07
CA GLY A 45 1.73 12.98 -3.41
C GLY A 45 0.49 12.15 -3.70
N ASP A 46 0.56 11.22 -4.63
CA ASP A 46 -0.60 10.38 -4.94
C ASP A 46 -0.79 9.31 -3.86
N ALA A 47 -2.05 8.92 -3.68
CA ALA A 47 -2.42 7.84 -2.77
C ALA A 47 -3.45 6.94 -3.43
N ILE A 48 -3.35 5.64 -3.16
CA ILE A 48 -4.30 4.64 -3.63
C ILE A 48 -4.79 3.87 -2.43
N MET A 49 -6.12 3.80 -2.26
CA MET A 49 -6.75 3.05 -1.18
C MET A 49 -7.56 1.91 -1.79
N ILE A 50 -7.40 0.71 -1.25
CA ILE A 50 -8.05 -0.50 -1.75
C ILE A 50 -8.74 -1.20 -0.58
N GLY A 51 -10.02 -1.53 -0.78
CA GLY A 51 -10.82 -2.19 0.25
C GLY A 51 -11.49 -1.19 1.16
N GLY A 52 -11.70 -1.59 2.41
CA GLY A 52 -12.29 -0.72 3.43
C GLY A 52 -13.59 -1.22 4.00
N ASN A 53 -14.23 -2.20 3.38
CA ASN A 53 -15.45 -2.80 3.93
C ASN A 53 -15.10 -3.88 4.94
N ALA A 54 -15.72 -3.80 6.10
CA ALA A 54 -15.61 -4.89 7.08
C ALA A 54 -16.16 -6.17 6.47
N GLY A 55 -15.49 -7.28 6.67
CA GLY A 55 -15.88 -8.54 6.07
C GLY A 55 -15.21 -8.84 4.75
N GLU A 56 -14.59 -7.86 4.12
CA GLU A 56 -13.77 -8.08 2.93
C GLU A 56 -12.31 -8.17 3.33
N PHE A 57 -11.59 -9.08 2.73
CA PHE A 57 -10.18 -9.29 3.06
C PHE A 57 -9.35 -9.36 1.78
N CYS A 58 -8.38 -8.47 1.67
CA CYS A 58 -7.51 -8.40 0.49
C CYS A 58 -6.32 -9.32 0.67
N THR A 59 -6.08 -10.17 -0.31
CA THR A 59 -4.92 -11.08 -0.32
C THR A 59 -4.00 -10.81 -1.50
N THR A 60 -4.25 -9.75 -2.24
CA THR A 60 -3.44 -9.40 -3.41
C THR A 60 -2.00 -9.11 -3.00
N LYS A 61 -1.06 -9.58 -3.80
CA LYS A 61 0.35 -9.21 -3.65
C LYS A 61 0.63 -7.99 -4.50
N PHE A 62 1.42 -7.08 -3.96
CA PHE A 62 1.74 -5.82 -4.61
C PHE A 62 3.22 -5.74 -4.94
N ALA A 63 3.50 -5.16 -6.10
CA ALA A 63 4.85 -4.85 -6.54
C ALA A 63 4.92 -3.35 -6.82
N CYS A 64 6.02 -2.73 -6.42
CA CYS A 64 6.23 -1.31 -6.63
C CYS A 64 7.63 -1.11 -7.19
N VAL A 65 7.72 -0.46 -8.34
CA VAL A 65 8.99 -0.19 -9.00
C VAL A 65 9.11 1.30 -9.29
N PRO A 66 10.32 1.88 -9.19
CA PRO A 66 10.49 3.29 -9.52
C PRO A 66 10.33 3.54 -11.01
N SER A 67 9.85 4.73 -11.35
CA SER A 67 9.75 5.17 -12.74
C SER A 67 11.13 5.40 -13.34
N THR A 68 12.08 5.87 -12.53
CA THR A 68 13.48 6.01 -12.91
C THR A 68 14.35 5.33 -11.86
N PRO A 69 15.55 4.86 -12.21
CA PRO A 69 16.42 4.24 -11.22
C PRO A 69 16.66 5.14 -10.01
N GLY A 70 16.60 4.57 -8.80
CA GLY A 70 16.82 5.30 -7.58
C GLY A 70 15.89 4.84 -6.48
N ASN A 71 15.99 5.52 -5.33
CA ASN A 71 15.20 5.20 -4.16
C ASN A 71 13.77 5.70 -4.31
N ILE A 72 12.87 4.98 -3.68
CA ILE A 72 11.47 5.39 -3.58
C ILE A 72 11.17 5.80 -2.14
N GLU A 73 10.01 6.41 -1.94
CA GLU A 73 9.50 6.68 -0.59
C GLU A 73 8.00 6.44 -0.62
N VAL A 74 7.60 5.23 -0.23
CA VAL A 74 6.21 4.82 -0.25
C VAL A 74 5.81 4.34 1.13
N TYR A 75 4.70 4.88 1.63
CA TYR A 75 4.13 4.47 2.90
C TYR A 75 2.97 3.53 2.65
N VAL A 76 2.93 2.45 3.41
CA VAL A 76 1.88 1.45 3.32
C VAL A 76 1.14 1.42 4.65
N ILE A 77 -0.17 1.59 4.61
CA ILE A 77 -1.02 1.62 5.79
C ILE A 77 -2.06 0.51 5.62
N LYS A 78 -2.06 -0.43 6.54
CA LYS A 78 -3.02 -1.55 6.51
C LYS A 78 -3.99 -1.42 7.67
N LYS A 79 -5.27 -1.67 7.39
CA LYS A 79 -6.31 -1.73 8.40
C LYS A 79 -6.83 -3.16 8.47
N ILE A 80 -6.77 -3.74 9.65
CA ILE A 80 -7.14 -5.15 9.84
C ILE A 80 -8.19 -5.23 10.94
N TYR A 81 -9.38 -5.70 10.58
CA TYR A 81 -10.45 -5.94 11.55
C TYR A 81 -10.19 -7.25 12.29
N SER A 82 -10.54 -7.26 13.55
CA SER A 82 -10.35 -8.44 14.39
C SER A 82 -11.63 -8.90 15.05
#